data_26810632e20b1115ff32407b83d2c5b8
#
_entry.id   26810632e20b1115ff32407b83d2c5b8
#
_cell.length_a   1.000
_cell.length_b   1.000
_cell.length_c   1.000
_cell.angle_alpha   90.00
_cell.angle_beta   90.00
_cell.angle_gamma   90.00
#
_symmetry.space_group_name_H-M   'P 1'
#
loop_
_entity.id
_entity.type
_entity.pdbx_description
1 polymer ?
#
loop_
_entity_poly.entity_id
_entity_poly.type
_entity_poly.pdbx_seq_one_letter_code
_entity_poly.pdbx_strand_id
1 'polypeptide(L)' 'MLSDLITAYNLGEYIDHLIEELPERRRVIFNLSRKEHKSYKEIAFQLNISEKTVENQISEALKFLKKNIMLLIWFI' A
#
# COMPACT_ATOMS: atom_id res chain seq x y z
N MET A 1 8.91 15.42 14.09
CA MET A 1 10.12 15.26 13.25
C MET A 1 10.15 13.89 12.64
N LEU A 2 10.62 13.78 11.41
CA LEU A 2 10.66 12.50 10.71
C LEU A 2 11.54 11.48 11.42
N SER A 3 12.66 11.93 11.97
CA SER A 3 13.55 11.06 12.74
C SER A 3 12.85 10.49 13.98
N ASP A 4 11.94 11.25 14.58
CA ASP A 4 11.20 10.80 15.76
C ASP A 4 10.14 9.77 15.36
N LEU A 5 9.55 9.91 14.15
CA LEU A 5 8.62 8.91 13.63
C LEU A 5 9.30 7.55 13.40
N ILE A 6 10.52 7.59 12.86
CA ILE A 6 11.28 6.36 12.64
C ILE A 6 11.69 5.73 13.97
N THR A 7 12.02 6.55 14.97
CA THR A 7 12.37 6.07 16.30
C THR A 7 11.15 5.47 17.01
N ALA A 8 9.98 6.13 16.87
CA ALA A 8 8.74 5.67 17.52
C ALA A 8 8.12 4.45 16.84
N TYR A 9 8.29 4.32 15.51
CA TYR A 9 7.73 3.23 14.73
C TYR A 9 8.83 2.55 13.95
N ASN A 10 8.77 1.24 13.84
CA ASN A 10 9.63 0.56 12.87
C ASN A 10 9.09 0.83 11.46
N LEU A 11 9.89 0.50 10.45
CA LEU A 11 9.53 0.78 9.06
C LEU A 11 8.21 0.10 8.65
N GLY A 12 7.99 -1.12 9.15
CA GLY A 12 6.75 -1.84 8.87
C GLY A 12 5.52 -1.11 9.41
N GLU A 13 5.61 -0.57 10.62
CA GLU A 13 4.51 0.21 11.19
C GLU A 13 4.25 1.50 10.42
N TYR A 14 5.31 2.15 9.95
CA TYR A 14 5.17 3.34 9.12
C TYR A 14 4.46 3.02 7.80
N ILE A 15 4.83 1.92 7.18
CA ILE A 15 4.19 1.46 5.94
C ILE A 15 2.72 1.15 6.20
N ASP A 16 2.39 0.49 7.30
CA ASP A 16 1.00 0.20 7.67
C ASP A 16 0.20 1.50 7.82
N HIS A 17 0.79 2.53 8.41
CA HIS A 17 0.16 3.84 8.50
C HIS A 17 -0.14 4.43 7.13
N LEU A 18 0.81 4.34 6.21
CA LEU A 18 0.62 4.83 4.84
C LEU A 18 -0.50 4.08 4.13
N ILE A 19 -0.57 2.77 4.35
CA ILE A 19 -1.63 1.95 3.75
C ILE A 19 -3.00 2.38 4.26
N GLU A 20 -3.12 2.74 5.54
CA GLU A 20 -4.37 3.26 6.10
C GLU A 20 -4.82 4.57 5.46
N GLU A 21 -3.90 5.32 4.86
CA GLU A 21 -4.23 6.56 4.16
C GLU A 21 -4.73 6.35 2.74
N LEU A 22 -4.62 5.14 2.20
CA LEU A 22 -5.12 4.85 0.87
C LEU A 22 -6.66 4.94 0.84
N PRO A 23 -7.25 5.34 -0.31
CA PRO A 23 -8.70 5.25 -0.48
C PRO A 23 -9.18 3.83 -0.17
N GLU A 24 -10.36 3.69 0.41
CA GLU A 24 -10.84 2.41 0.92
C GLU A 24 -10.72 1.27 -0.08
N ARG A 25 -11.20 1.47 -1.31
CA ARG A 25 -11.14 0.41 -2.33
C ARG A 25 -9.72 -0.02 -2.65
N ARG A 26 -8.83 0.96 -2.79
CA ARG A 26 -7.42 0.68 -3.08
C ARG A 26 -6.77 -0.05 -1.91
N ARG A 27 -7.08 0.36 -0.70
CA ARG A 27 -6.57 -0.28 0.51
C ARG A 27 -7.01 -1.73 0.61
N VAL A 28 -8.29 -2.01 0.34
CA VAL A 28 -8.83 -3.38 0.34
C VAL A 28 -8.07 -4.25 -0.66
N ILE A 29 -7.94 -3.77 -1.90
CA ILE A 29 -7.26 -4.51 -2.96
C ILE A 29 -5.79 -4.76 -2.60
N PHE A 30 -5.13 -3.72 -2.10
CA PHE A 30 -3.72 -3.82 -1.72
C PHE A 30 -3.51 -4.83 -0.60
N ASN A 31 -4.39 -4.83 0.40
CA ASN A 31 -4.30 -5.76 1.53
C ASN A 31 -4.62 -7.20 1.13
N LEU A 32 -5.53 -7.41 0.19
CA LEU A 32 -5.78 -8.77 -0.34
C LEU A 32 -4.53 -9.34 -0.99
N SER A 33 -3.78 -8.52 -1.68
CA SER A 33 -2.51 -8.94 -2.29
C SER A 33 -1.41 -9.10 -1.24
N ARG A 34 -1.23 -8.11 -0.37
CA ARG A 34 -0.11 -8.06 0.57
C ARG A 34 -0.28 -9.00 1.76
N LYS A 35 -1.45 -8.98 2.40
CA LYS A 35 -1.66 -9.74 3.65
C LYS A 35 -2.20 -11.13 3.40
N GLU A 36 -3.09 -11.28 2.43
CA GLU A 36 -3.72 -12.57 2.16
C GLU A 36 -3.07 -13.32 1.01
N HIS A 37 -2.07 -12.71 0.37
CA HIS A 37 -1.29 -13.34 -0.71
C HIS A 37 -2.14 -13.82 -1.87
N LYS A 38 -3.25 -13.14 -2.15
CA LYS A 38 -4.10 -13.49 -3.27
C LYS A 38 -3.50 -12.98 -4.58
N SER A 39 -3.68 -13.77 -5.65
CA SER A 39 -3.27 -13.34 -6.99
C SER A 39 -4.23 -12.26 -7.51
N TYR A 40 -3.80 -11.51 -8.53
CA TYR A 40 -4.65 -10.50 -9.15
C TYR A 40 -5.92 -11.13 -9.71
N LYS A 41 -5.81 -12.34 -10.25
CA LYS A 41 -6.95 -13.08 -10.77
C LYS A 41 -7.95 -13.42 -9.67
N GLU A 42 -7.46 -13.86 -8.52
CA GLU A 42 -8.31 -14.17 -7.37
C GLU A 42 -9.00 -12.93 -6.82
N ILE A 43 -8.26 -11.82 -6.71
CA ILE A 43 -8.82 -10.55 -6.25
C ILE A 43 -9.90 -10.06 -7.22
N ALA A 44 -9.61 -10.12 -8.51
CA ALA A 44 -10.56 -9.72 -9.56
C ALA A 44 -11.86 -10.53 -9.46
N PHE A 45 -11.73 -11.82 -9.29
CA PHE A 45 -12.89 -12.70 -9.13
C PHE A 45 -13.68 -12.37 -7.86
N GLN A 46 -12.97 -12.22 -6.73
CA GLN A 46 -13.61 -11.96 -5.44
C GLN A 46 -14.38 -10.64 -5.43
N LEU A 47 -13.82 -9.61 -6.05
CA LEU A 47 -14.41 -8.27 -6.04
C LEU A 47 -15.24 -7.97 -7.28
N ASN A 48 -15.33 -8.92 -8.20
CA ASN A 48 -16.08 -8.77 -9.45
C ASN A 48 -15.60 -7.56 -10.27
N ILE A 49 -14.30 -7.48 -10.47
CA ILE A 49 -13.64 -6.44 -11.27
C ILE A 49 -12.64 -7.11 -12.19
N SER A 50 -12.10 -6.37 -13.16
CA SER A 50 -11.11 -6.91 -14.06
C SER A 50 -9.73 -7.02 -13.39
N GLU A 51 -8.90 -7.93 -13.89
CA GLU A 51 -7.52 -8.03 -13.43
C GLU A 51 -6.76 -6.74 -13.72
N LYS A 52 -7.09 -6.06 -14.81
CA LYS A 52 -6.48 -4.78 -15.15
C LYS A 52 -6.80 -3.71 -14.11
N THR A 53 -8.03 -3.70 -13.61
CA THR A 53 -8.41 -2.79 -12.53
C THR A 53 -7.61 -3.10 -11.26
N VAL A 54 -7.45 -4.39 -10.93
CA VAL A 54 -6.63 -4.79 -9.78
C VAL A 54 -5.20 -4.29 -9.96
N GLU A 55 -4.61 -4.54 -11.13
CA GLU A 55 -3.24 -4.10 -11.45
C GLU A 55 -3.11 -2.59 -11.29
N ASN A 56 -4.05 -1.83 -11.83
CA ASN A 56 -4.01 -0.37 -11.74
C ASN A 56 -4.10 0.12 -10.29
N GLN A 57 -4.97 -0.48 -9.49
CA GLN A 57 -5.10 -0.12 -8.08
C GLN A 57 -3.83 -0.43 -7.29
N ILE A 58 -3.23 -1.58 -7.54
CA ILE A 58 -1.96 -1.96 -6.89
C ILE A 58 -0.85 -0.98 -7.31
N SER A 59 -0.76 -0.66 -8.61
CA SER A 59 0.22 0.30 -9.11
C SER A 59 0.11 1.66 -8.43
N GLU A 60 -1.11 2.16 -8.29
CA GLU A 60 -1.34 3.46 -7.64
C GLU A 60 -0.97 3.41 -6.16
N ALA A 61 -1.28 2.31 -5.48
CA ALA A 61 -0.90 2.11 -4.10
C ALA A 61 0.62 2.12 -3.94
N LEU A 62 1.33 1.39 -4.81
CA LEU A 62 2.79 1.32 -4.78
C LEU A 62 3.43 2.68 -5.07
N LYS A 63 2.86 3.46 -5.99
CA LYS A 63 3.35 4.81 -6.28
C LYS A 63 3.25 5.70 -5.04
N PHE A 64 2.13 5.64 -4.35
CA PHE A 64 1.93 6.42 -3.13
C PHE A 64 2.92 6.01 -2.04
N LEU A 65 3.07 4.72 -1.80
CA LEU A 65 4.01 4.21 -0.80
C LEU A 65 5.44 4.60 -1.14
N LYS A 66 5.85 4.39 -2.39
CA LYS A 66 7.21 4.69 -2.85
C LYS A 66 7.52 6.17 -2.68
N LYS A 67 6.60 7.04 -3.06
CA LYS A 67 6.78 8.49 -2.93
C LYS A 67 7.01 8.88 -1.48
N ASN A 68 6.21 8.36 -0.57
CA ASN A 68 6.31 8.70 0.85
C ASN A 68 7.56 8.13 1.50
N ILE A 69 7.96 6.92 1.12
CA ILE A 69 9.19 6.30 1.62
C ILE A 69 10.41 7.07 1.11
N MET A 70 10.40 7.48 -0.16
CA MET A 70 11.51 8.28 -0.71
C MET A 70 11.64 9.64 -0.05
N LEU A 71 10.52 10.30 0.27
CA LEU A 71 10.55 11.55 0.99
C LEU A 71 11.17 11.37 2.38
N LEU A 72 10.84 10.27 3.04
CA LEU A 72 11.40 9.94 4.34
C LEU A 72 12.92 9.80 4.27
N ILE A 73 13.40 9.05 3.27
CA ILE A 73 14.84 8.84 3.06
C ILE A 73 15.52 10.17 2.72
N TRP A 74 14.88 11.00 1.92
CA TRP A 74 15.42 12.30 1.52
C TRP A 74 15.65 13.22 2.71
N PHE A 75 14.77 13.17 3.71
CA PHE A 75 14.85 14.04 4.88
C PHE A 75 15.69 13.45 6.03
N ILE A 76 16.11 12.22 5.91
CA ILE A 76 17.02 11.61 6.87
C ILE A 76 18.47 11.85 6.45
#